data_e881241cb4a097c397fd23869bf86e7b
#
_entry.id   e881241cb4a097c397fd23869bf86e7b
#
_cell.length_a   1.000
_cell.length_b   1.000
_cell.length_c   1.000
_cell.angle_alpha   90.00
_cell.angle_beta   90.00
_cell.angle_gamma   90.00
#
_symmetry.space_group_name_H-M   'P 1'
#
loop_
_entity.id
_entity.type
_entity.pdbx_description
1 polymer ?
#
loop_
_entity_poly.entity_id
_entity_poly.type
_entity_poly.pdbx_seq_one_letter_code
_entity_poly.pdbx_strand_id
1 'polypeptide(L)'
;AWLLEELGRLPPGARAAVEQLPALGQAHVLREPREGWKAPRGRLAEALGALGAQLEQLERFYDSIGGLAGYQAQCERLAGGPEGDREGPGGGDDGGGSGPPVRFLVPSGLSLEDPAQASAASAAVRGGLAGLSRCAEVLPLGGAGDRLGLRCEQTGEPLPQALLPYCGRTLLEALVRDLQAREYLHFRTCGEQLTTPMAVMTSDAKGNHGRVEGLCREANWFHRGAGSFKLFRQPMVPVVRAGDARWLSPEPLQMLMKPGGHGVIWKLMLDEGVFDWLREDHGRDAAVLRQISNPLAGSDGTLLALAGQGMAADRAFGFASCERKVGASEGCNVLRETDLGPGRGFSYSISNVEYTEFERLGIQDQASASEGSEGDEEAGSSAFPANTNILFLGLGHIERLVREGAARGVDGAEVVLPGLILNLSKTMTYRDSETGREVSEKAGRLECTMQNLADSMGQLFPESLEGAPGGSPDSLETFLVYNARRKVTSSAKKQRKPGVVTEAGLRQTPDGSFLDLLRNGAEVLQEAGWDVPAVGSAASYLQEGPNVTFLFHPALGPVWSVIVQ
;
A
#
# COMPACT_ATOMS: atom_id res chain seq x y z
N ALA A 1 -25.36 -34.85 11.84
CA ALA A 1 -25.69 -35.76 10.70
C ALA A 1 -25.69 -35.00 9.38
N TRP A 2 -26.48 -33.91 9.24
CA TRP A 2 -26.56 -33.10 8.03
C TRP A 2 -25.21 -32.53 7.60
N LEU A 3 -24.44 -31.89 8.51
CA LEU A 3 -23.14 -31.31 8.20
C LEU A 3 -22.15 -32.35 7.63
N LEU A 4 -22.12 -33.56 8.18
CA LEU A 4 -21.26 -34.63 7.68
C LEU A 4 -21.64 -35.09 6.28
N GLU A 5 -22.94 -35.12 5.97
CA GLU A 5 -23.42 -35.46 4.64
C GLU A 5 -23.01 -34.40 3.61
N GLU A 6 -23.22 -33.12 3.93
CA GLU A 6 -22.85 -32.01 3.04
C GLU A 6 -21.32 -31.85 2.89
N LEU A 7 -20.52 -32.08 3.94
CA LEU A 7 -19.08 -32.13 3.84
C LEU A 7 -18.60 -33.19 2.84
N GLY A 8 -19.30 -34.34 2.79
CA GLY A 8 -18.99 -35.37 1.79
C GLY A 8 -19.23 -34.96 0.33
N ARG A 9 -20.00 -33.90 0.10
CA ARG A 9 -20.30 -33.35 -1.24
C ARG A 9 -19.33 -32.27 -1.69
N LEU A 10 -18.49 -31.73 -0.77
CA LEU A 10 -17.51 -30.70 -1.11
C LEU A 10 -16.35 -31.30 -1.95
N PRO A 11 -15.72 -30.48 -2.82
CA PRO A 11 -14.47 -30.82 -3.44
C PRO A 11 -13.41 -31.22 -2.38
N PRO A 12 -12.51 -32.16 -2.68
CA PRO A 12 -11.57 -32.70 -1.69
C PRO A 12 -10.75 -31.64 -0.95
N GLY A 13 -10.24 -30.60 -1.65
CA GLY A 13 -9.46 -29.52 -1.05
C GLY A 13 -10.31 -28.65 -0.12
N ALA A 14 -11.52 -28.26 -0.56
CA ALA A 14 -12.44 -27.47 0.24
C ALA A 14 -12.89 -28.25 1.50
N ARG A 15 -13.14 -29.56 1.36
CA ARG A 15 -13.47 -30.44 2.49
C ARG A 15 -12.33 -30.49 3.49
N ALA A 16 -11.11 -30.78 3.02
CA ALA A 16 -9.93 -30.87 3.88
C ALA A 16 -9.68 -29.55 4.65
N ALA A 17 -9.91 -28.40 4.01
CA ALA A 17 -9.78 -27.09 4.64
C ALA A 17 -10.83 -26.86 5.73
N VAL A 18 -12.09 -27.23 5.49
CA VAL A 18 -13.17 -27.13 6.50
C VAL A 18 -12.91 -28.06 7.68
N GLU A 19 -12.43 -29.28 7.45
CA GLU A 19 -12.13 -30.28 8.49
C GLU A 19 -11.00 -29.85 9.43
N GLN A 20 -10.18 -28.84 9.07
CA GLN A 20 -9.15 -28.26 9.95
C GLN A 20 -9.72 -27.32 11.02
N LEU A 21 -10.90 -26.69 10.80
CA LEU A 21 -11.42 -25.65 11.68
C LEU A 21 -11.49 -26.02 13.17
N PRO A 22 -11.91 -27.25 13.56
CA PRO A 22 -11.89 -27.63 14.97
C PRO A 22 -10.48 -27.65 15.59
N ALA A 23 -9.48 -28.15 14.85
CA ALA A 23 -8.09 -28.19 15.30
C ALA A 23 -7.48 -26.78 15.41
N LEU A 24 -7.96 -25.83 14.60
CA LEU A 24 -7.57 -24.42 14.65
C LEU A 24 -8.33 -23.60 15.72
N GLY A 25 -9.11 -24.25 16.60
CA GLY A 25 -9.94 -23.55 17.59
C GLY A 25 -11.17 -22.80 16.99
N GLN A 26 -11.46 -23.01 15.70
CA GLN A 26 -12.50 -22.29 14.97
C GLN A 26 -13.80 -23.09 14.74
N ALA A 27 -14.04 -24.14 15.56
CA ALA A 27 -15.21 -25.02 15.47
C ALA A 27 -16.56 -24.28 15.50
N HIS A 28 -16.60 -23.07 16.12
CA HIS A 28 -17.81 -22.25 16.22
C HIS A 28 -18.36 -21.80 14.84
N VAL A 29 -17.51 -21.69 13.83
CA VAL A 29 -17.92 -21.35 12.45
C VAL A 29 -18.81 -22.43 11.86
N LEU A 30 -18.63 -23.70 12.30
CA LEU A 30 -19.38 -24.87 11.81
C LEU A 30 -20.66 -25.16 12.59
N ARG A 31 -21.03 -24.32 13.56
CA ARG A 31 -22.21 -24.57 14.39
C ARG A 31 -23.47 -24.50 13.54
N GLU A 32 -24.38 -25.41 13.85
CA GLU A 32 -25.72 -25.39 13.27
C GLU A 32 -26.50 -24.14 13.74
N PRO A 33 -27.40 -23.62 12.88
CA PRO A 33 -28.26 -22.52 13.26
C PRO A 33 -29.09 -22.88 14.51
N ARG A 34 -29.28 -21.90 15.42
CA ARG A 34 -30.12 -22.08 16.60
C ARG A 34 -31.57 -22.38 16.26
N GLU A 35 -32.28 -22.98 17.22
CA GLU A 35 -33.75 -23.11 17.16
C GLU A 35 -34.38 -21.74 16.90
N GLY A 36 -35.16 -21.65 15.82
CA GLY A 36 -35.77 -20.39 15.35
C GLY A 36 -35.11 -19.74 14.16
N TRP A 37 -33.91 -20.15 13.75
CA TRP A 37 -33.31 -19.68 12.52
C TRP A 37 -33.81 -20.50 11.33
N LYS A 38 -34.67 -19.88 10.52
CA LYS A 38 -35.33 -20.53 9.38
C LYS A 38 -34.55 -20.36 8.07
N ALA A 39 -33.28 -20.77 8.01
CA ALA A 39 -32.62 -20.88 6.73
C ALA A 39 -33.03 -22.19 6.03
N PRO A 40 -33.46 -22.15 4.76
CA PRO A 40 -33.63 -23.34 3.98
C PRO A 40 -32.35 -24.17 3.92
N ARG A 41 -32.41 -25.50 3.99
CA ARG A 41 -31.23 -26.39 3.91
C ARG A 41 -30.36 -26.10 2.69
N GLY A 42 -30.95 -25.73 1.56
CA GLY A 42 -30.19 -25.30 0.37
C GLY A 42 -29.27 -24.13 0.60
N ARG A 43 -29.67 -23.10 1.36
CA ARG A 43 -28.81 -21.96 1.71
C ARG A 43 -27.65 -22.36 2.61
N LEU A 44 -27.85 -23.32 3.50
CA LEU A 44 -26.76 -23.82 4.34
C LEU A 44 -25.73 -24.62 3.54
N ALA A 45 -26.19 -25.41 2.55
CA ALA A 45 -25.28 -26.12 1.64
C ALA A 45 -24.48 -25.15 0.77
N GLU A 46 -25.10 -24.09 0.25
CA GLU A 46 -24.44 -23.02 -0.48
C GLU A 46 -23.41 -22.29 0.41
N ALA A 47 -23.79 -21.96 1.65
CA ALA A 47 -22.88 -21.30 2.60
C ALA A 47 -21.69 -22.20 2.95
N LEU A 48 -21.89 -23.50 3.15
CA LEU A 48 -20.80 -24.44 3.39
C LEU A 48 -19.89 -24.58 2.16
N GLY A 49 -20.45 -24.59 0.96
CA GLY A 49 -19.70 -24.59 -0.29
C GLY A 49 -18.82 -23.35 -0.43
N ALA A 50 -19.39 -22.18 -0.15
CA ALA A 50 -18.67 -20.90 -0.17
C ALA A 50 -17.57 -20.84 0.91
N LEU A 51 -17.85 -21.29 2.13
CA LEU A 51 -16.87 -21.41 3.21
C LEU A 51 -15.71 -22.32 2.80
N GLY A 52 -16.01 -23.50 2.26
CA GLY A 52 -14.98 -24.44 1.82
C GLY A 52 -14.08 -23.86 0.73
N ALA A 53 -14.66 -23.19 -0.26
CA ALA A 53 -13.89 -22.54 -1.33
C ALA A 53 -12.99 -21.41 -0.79
N GLN A 54 -13.48 -20.58 0.13
CA GLN A 54 -12.70 -19.52 0.78
C GLN A 54 -11.53 -20.10 1.59
N LEU A 55 -11.77 -21.14 2.37
CA LEU A 55 -10.73 -21.79 3.18
C LEU A 55 -9.67 -22.47 2.30
N GLU A 56 -10.09 -23.15 1.23
CA GLU A 56 -9.17 -23.76 0.27
C GLU A 56 -8.29 -22.71 -0.42
N GLN A 57 -8.85 -21.54 -0.75
CA GLN A 57 -8.09 -20.43 -1.31
C GLN A 57 -7.06 -19.90 -0.29
N LEU A 58 -7.44 -19.74 0.98
CA LEU A 58 -6.53 -19.32 2.04
C LEU A 58 -5.43 -20.35 2.31
N GLU A 59 -5.76 -21.64 2.36
CA GLU A 59 -4.80 -22.73 2.51
C GLU A 59 -3.70 -22.66 1.45
N ARG A 60 -4.08 -22.48 0.18
CA ARG A 60 -3.13 -22.37 -0.93
C ARG A 60 -2.34 -21.07 -0.89
N PHE A 61 -3.02 -19.95 -0.59
CA PHE A 61 -2.34 -18.65 -0.60
C PHE A 61 -1.30 -18.51 0.50
N TYR A 62 -1.60 -19.04 1.69
CA TYR A 62 -0.71 -18.98 2.85
C TYR A 62 0.20 -20.21 3.00
N ASP A 63 0.42 -20.98 1.93
CA ASP A 63 1.30 -22.17 1.91
C ASP A 63 2.71 -21.87 2.44
N SER A 64 3.25 -20.69 2.14
CA SER A 64 4.56 -20.21 2.59
C SER A 64 4.68 -20.02 4.11
N ILE A 65 3.57 -19.95 4.83
CA ILE A 65 3.56 -19.89 6.30
C ILE A 65 2.92 -21.13 6.93
N GLY A 66 2.63 -22.18 6.16
CA GLY A 66 2.02 -23.41 6.64
C GLY A 66 0.49 -23.46 6.50
N GLY A 67 -0.07 -22.77 5.50
CA GLY A 67 -1.49 -22.79 5.18
C GLY A 67 -2.36 -22.12 6.25
N LEU A 68 -3.57 -22.68 6.45
CA LEU A 68 -4.51 -22.20 7.48
C LEU A 68 -3.94 -22.35 8.91
N ALA A 69 -3.19 -23.42 9.16
CA ALA A 69 -2.58 -23.65 10.47
C ALA A 69 -1.53 -22.56 10.77
N GLY A 70 -0.67 -22.27 9.82
CA GLY A 70 0.32 -21.19 9.95
C GLY A 70 -0.33 -19.81 10.03
N TYR A 71 -1.38 -19.55 9.25
CA TYR A 71 -2.16 -18.32 9.35
C TYR A 71 -2.73 -18.12 10.76
N GLN A 72 -3.35 -19.16 11.33
CA GLN A 72 -3.92 -19.11 12.68
C GLN A 72 -2.83 -18.93 13.75
N ALA A 73 -1.72 -19.65 13.64
CA ALA A 73 -0.59 -19.52 14.56
C ALA A 73 -0.02 -18.08 14.56
N GLN A 74 0.09 -17.43 13.39
CA GLN A 74 0.50 -16.02 13.31
C GLN A 74 -0.52 -15.09 13.96
N CYS A 75 -1.82 -15.34 13.76
CA CYS A 75 -2.86 -14.56 14.41
C CYS A 75 -2.82 -14.70 15.96
N GLU A 76 -2.63 -15.90 16.47
CA GLU A 76 -2.52 -16.17 17.91
C GLU A 76 -1.28 -15.51 18.53
N ARG A 77 -0.12 -15.65 17.87
CA ARG A 77 1.12 -14.99 18.30
C ARG A 77 0.97 -13.48 18.40
N LEU A 78 0.33 -12.85 17.40
CA LEU A 78 0.15 -11.40 17.35
C LEU A 78 -1.03 -10.89 18.19
N ALA A 79 -2.01 -11.73 18.52
CA ALA A 79 -3.17 -11.37 19.35
C ALA A 79 -2.94 -11.55 20.85
N GLY A 80 -2.13 -12.55 21.24
CA GLY A 80 -1.96 -12.98 22.63
C GLY A 80 -0.86 -12.24 23.42
N GLY A 81 -0.05 -11.40 22.79
CA GLY A 81 0.95 -10.60 23.50
C GLY A 81 0.31 -9.48 24.35
N PRO A 82 0.84 -9.16 25.56
CA PRO A 82 0.52 -7.92 26.24
C PRO A 82 0.70 -6.74 25.28
N GLU A 83 0.05 -5.61 25.48
CA GLU A 83 0.09 -4.45 24.56
C GLU A 83 1.52 -3.97 24.19
N GLY A 84 2.57 -4.53 24.86
CA GLY A 84 4.00 -4.35 24.59
C GLY A 84 4.70 -5.40 23.72
N ASP A 85 4.13 -6.61 23.52
CA ASP A 85 4.83 -7.74 22.88
C ASP A 85 4.33 -8.06 21.46
N ARG A 86 3.94 -7.04 20.70
CA ARG A 86 3.54 -7.20 19.29
C ARG A 86 4.78 -7.25 18.40
N GLU A 87 5.48 -8.38 18.42
CA GLU A 87 6.62 -8.62 17.54
C GLU A 87 6.18 -8.75 16.09
N GLY A 88 6.69 -7.86 15.24
CA GLY A 88 6.72 -8.05 13.79
C GLY A 88 7.74 -9.15 13.44
N PRO A 89 7.70 -9.78 12.25
CA PRO A 89 8.66 -10.76 11.82
C PRO A 89 10.07 -10.13 11.75
N GLY A 90 10.88 -10.37 12.78
CA GLY A 90 12.22 -9.82 12.95
C GLY A 90 12.66 -9.63 14.40
N GLY A 91 11.78 -9.88 15.37
CA GLY A 91 12.10 -9.80 16.78
C GLY A 91 11.57 -10.99 17.53
N GLY A 92 12.28 -12.12 17.49
CA GLY A 92 12.19 -13.12 18.52
C GLY A 92 13.09 -12.67 19.64
N ASP A 93 12.55 -12.39 20.81
CA ASP A 93 13.28 -12.69 22.02
C ASP A 93 12.41 -12.82 23.25
N ASP A 94 12.41 -14.05 23.76
CA ASP A 94 12.38 -14.32 25.19
C ASP A 94 13.83 -14.26 25.68
N GLY A 95 14.22 -13.24 26.42
CA GLY A 95 15.35 -13.19 27.35
C GLY A 95 16.65 -13.90 26.92
N GLY A 96 17.26 -13.52 25.80
CA GLY A 96 18.50 -14.10 25.28
C GLY A 96 18.56 -14.04 23.76
N GLY A 97 18.18 -12.90 23.14
CA GLY A 97 18.06 -12.74 21.71
C GLY A 97 19.33 -13.04 20.94
N SER A 98 19.25 -14.08 20.10
CA SER A 98 20.35 -14.48 19.22
C SER A 98 20.28 -13.81 17.84
N GLY A 99 19.36 -12.87 17.62
CA GLY A 99 19.32 -12.09 16.38
C GLY A 99 20.38 -10.98 16.36
N PRO A 100 20.90 -10.64 15.17
CA PRO A 100 21.87 -9.56 15.07
C PRO A 100 21.24 -8.22 15.44
N PRO A 101 21.97 -7.34 16.19
CA PRO A 101 21.46 -6.03 16.58
C PRO A 101 21.07 -5.21 15.36
N VAL A 102 19.89 -4.57 15.44
CA VAL A 102 19.39 -3.69 14.38
C VAL A 102 19.34 -2.24 14.88
N ARG A 103 19.82 -1.32 14.08
CA ARG A 103 19.72 0.13 14.31
C ARG A 103 19.03 0.83 13.15
N PHE A 104 18.44 1.97 13.44
CA PHE A 104 17.70 2.77 12.47
C PHE A 104 18.31 4.16 12.39
N LEU A 105 18.87 4.46 11.23
CA LEU A 105 19.53 5.72 10.92
C LEU A 105 18.66 6.55 9.98
N VAL A 106 18.90 7.86 9.93
CA VAL A 106 18.22 8.76 8.99
C VAL A 106 18.73 8.46 7.57
N PRO A 107 17.85 8.09 6.62
CA PRO A 107 18.28 7.84 5.25
C PRO A 107 18.55 9.15 4.50
N SER A 108 19.45 9.12 3.55
CA SER A 108 19.62 10.17 2.55
C SER A 108 19.21 9.69 1.16
N GLY A 109 18.96 10.61 0.25
CA GLY A 109 18.58 10.31 -1.12
C GLY A 109 18.55 11.54 -2.00
N LEU A 110 18.11 11.38 -3.25
CA LEU A 110 17.97 12.49 -4.19
C LEU A 110 16.82 13.40 -3.76
N SER A 111 17.12 14.68 -3.50
CA SER A 111 16.11 15.69 -3.20
C SER A 111 15.78 16.53 -4.45
N LEU A 112 14.48 16.63 -4.78
CA LEU A 112 14.00 17.50 -5.85
C LEU A 112 13.85 18.96 -5.38
N GLU A 113 13.90 19.18 -4.07
CA GLU A 113 13.77 20.50 -3.43
C GLU A 113 15.12 21.16 -3.16
N ASP A 114 16.23 20.40 -3.13
CA ASP A 114 17.55 20.91 -2.84
C ASP A 114 18.19 21.52 -4.09
N PRO A 115 18.43 22.85 -4.11
CA PRO A 115 19.09 23.51 -5.24
C PRO A 115 20.46 22.94 -5.57
N ALA A 116 21.20 22.40 -4.58
CA ALA A 116 22.51 21.78 -4.81
C ALA A 116 22.39 20.48 -5.63
N GLN A 117 21.24 19.83 -5.60
CA GLN A 117 20.96 18.60 -6.33
C GLN A 117 20.15 18.81 -7.63
N ALA A 118 19.81 20.04 -7.99
CA ALA A 118 18.94 20.36 -9.12
C ALA A 118 19.38 19.71 -10.45
N SER A 119 20.69 19.63 -10.71
CA SER A 119 21.22 18.97 -11.91
C SER A 119 20.95 17.47 -11.89
N ALA A 120 21.17 16.79 -10.76
CA ALA A 120 20.92 15.37 -10.59
C ALA A 120 19.42 15.06 -10.65
N ALA A 121 18.59 15.87 -10.00
CA ALA A 121 17.14 15.78 -10.04
C ALA A 121 16.61 15.90 -11.49
N SER A 122 17.05 16.89 -12.22
CA SER A 122 16.71 17.10 -13.63
C SER A 122 17.18 15.94 -14.53
N ALA A 123 18.37 15.39 -14.28
CA ALA A 123 18.86 14.22 -15.00
C ALA A 123 18.00 12.97 -14.71
N ALA A 124 17.62 12.76 -13.44
CA ALA A 124 16.76 11.65 -13.05
C ALA A 124 15.36 11.75 -13.70
N VAL A 125 14.72 12.94 -13.70
CA VAL A 125 13.43 13.17 -14.38
C VAL A 125 13.53 12.87 -15.87
N ARG A 126 14.57 13.40 -16.56
CA ARG A 126 14.77 13.11 -17.99
C ARG A 126 15.03 11.63 -18.25
N GLY A 127 15.84 10.98 -17.38
CA GLY A 127 16.11 9.54 -17.47
C GLY A 127 14.84 8.71 -17.31
N GLY A 128 13.97 9.06 -16.38
CA GLY A 128 12.68 8.40 -16.19
C GLY A 128 11.73 8.61 -17.36
N LEU A 129 11.69 9.82 -17.92
CA LEU A 129 10.88 10.10 -19.10
C LEU A 129 11.38 9.31 -20.33
N ALA A 130 12.68 9.32 -20.59
CA ALA A 130 13.28 8.56 -21.68
C ALA A 130 13.12 7.04 -21.49
N GLY A 131 13.24 6.56 -20.25
CA GLY A 131 13.08 5.14 -19.90
C GLY A 131 11.63 4.67 -19.74
N LEU A 132 10.63 5.49 -20.05
CA LEU A 132 9.22 5.12 -19.86
C LEU A 132 8.81 3.86 -20.65
N SER A 133 9.45 3.59 -21.77
CA SER A 133 9.28 2.36 -22.57
C SER A 133 9.68 1.09 -21.80
N ARG A 134 10.48 1.20 -20.73
CA ARG A 134 10.91 0.10 -19.85
C ARG A 134 10.04 -0.02 -18.60
N CYS A 135 9.15 0.94 -18.35
CA CYS A 135 8.35 1.02 -17.14
C CYS A 135 6.95 0.45 -17.30
N ALA A 136 6.42 -0.05 -16.19
CA ALA A 136 5.01 -0.40 -15.97
C ALA A 136 4.44 0.39 -14.79
N GLU A 137 3.11 0.37 -14.61
CA GLU A 137 2.46 0.81 -13.37
C GLU A 137 1.83 -0.36 -12.63
N VAL A 138 1.98 -0.35 -11.29
CA VAL A 138 1.36 -1.33 -10.40
C VAL A 138 0.48 -0.58 -9.40
N LEU A 139 -0.80 -0.93 -9.34
CA LEU A 139 -1.80 -0.26 -8.51
C LEU A 139 -2.42 -1.22 -7.49
N PRO A 140 -2.05 -1.17 -6.20
CA PRO A 140 -2.79 -1.84 -5.13
C PRO A 140 -4.11 -1.11 -4.86
N LEU A 141 -5.20 -1.61 -5.43
CA LEU A 141 -6.51 -0.96 -5.48
C LEU A 141 -7.60 -1.73 -4.71
N GLY A 142 -7.27 -2.86 -4.10
CA GLY A 142 -8.24 -3.74 -3.44
C GLY A 142 -8.82 -3.25 -2.11
N GLY A 143 -8.51 -2.04 -1.68
CA GLY A 143 -9.04 -1.45 -0.45
C GLY A 143 -10.54 -1.17 -0.49
N ALA A 144 -11.24 -1.48 0.60
CA ALA A 144 -12.70 -1.28 0.70
C ALA A 144 -13.14 0.20 0.78
N GLY A 145 -12.22 1.15 1.04
CA GLY A 145 -12.54 2.57 1.15
C GLY A 145 -13.54 2.92 2.26
N ASP A 146 -13.59 2.14 3.35
CA ASP A 146 -14.61 2.26 4.41
C ASP A 146 -14.71 3.67 5.00
N ARG A 147 -13.58 4.35 5.16
CA ARG A 147 -13.51 5.70 5.73
C ARG A 147 -14.07 6.81 4.82
N LEU A 148 -14.23 6.53 3.53
CA LEU A 148 -14.85 7.47 2.57
C LEU A 148 -16.37 7.39 2.61
N GLY A 149 -16.95 6.26 3.06
CA GLY A 149 -18.38 6.08 3.12
C GLY A 149 -19.10 6.21 1.77
N LEU A 150 -18.39 5.96 0.65
CA LEU A 150 -18.94 6.07 -0.69
C LEU A 150 -20.09 5.12 -0.90
N ARG A 151 -21.18 5.65 -1.47
CA ARG A 151 -22.37 4.86 -1.84
C ARG A 151 -22.86 5.26 -3.22
N CYS A 152 -23.42 4.28 -3.92
CA CYS A 152 -24.15 4.51 -5.15
C CYS A 152 -25.42 5.32 -4.84
N GLU A 153 -25.63 6.43 -5.51
CA GLU A 153 -26.80 7.29 -5.29
C GLU A 153 -28.12 6.59 -5.64
N GLN A 154 -28.08 5.67 -6.62
CA GLN A 154 -29.27 4.98 -7.11
C GLN A 154 -29.64 3.76 -6.26
N THR A 155 -28.62 2.97 -5.81
CA THR A 155 -28.84 1.70 -5.10
C THR A 155 -28.55 1.77 -3.61
N GLY A 156 -27.84 2.81 -3.15
CA GLY A 156 -27.34 2.93 -1.77
C GLY A 156 -26.21 1.95 -1.43
N GLU A 157 -25.77 1.11 -2.37
CA GLU A 157 -24.71 0.14 -2.15
C GLU A 157 -23.35 0.82 -1.94
N PRO A 158 -22.48 0.26 -1.09
CA PRO A 158 -21.14 0.80 -0.89
C PRO A 158 -20.29 0.67 -2.17
N LEU A 159 -19.52 1.71 -2.47
CA LEU A 159 -18.64 1.78 -3.62
C LEU A 159 -17.16 1.69 -3.20
N PRO A 160 -16.30 1.06 -4.02
CA PRO A 160 -14.86 1.06 -3.81
C PRO A 160 -14.26 2.44 -4.12
N GLN A 161 -13.10 2.72 -3.52
CA GLN A 161 -12.40 3.99 -3.66
C GLN A 161 -12.07 4.38 -5.12
N ALA A 162 -11.85 3.41 -5.98
CA ALA A 162 -11.58 3.64 -7.40
C ALA A 162 -12.66 4.47 -8.12
N LEU A 163 -13.89 4.36 -7.64
CA LEU A 163 -15.07 5.06 -8.18
C LEU A 163 -15.34 6.40 -7.50
N LEU A 164 -14.48 6.88 -6.59
CA LEU A 164 -14.63 8.20 -5.97
C LEU A 164 -14.69 9.27 -7.08
N PRO A 165 -15.76 10.07 -7.13
CA PRO A 165 -15.78 11.24 -8.00
C PRO A 165 -14.69 12.24 -7.59
N TYR A 166 -13.82 12.58 -8.54
CA TYR A 166 -12.69 13.48 -8.31
C TYR A 166 -12.42 14.30 -9.57
N CYS A 167 -12.56 15.61 -9.48
CA CYS A 167 -12.35 16.55 -10.59
C CYS A 167 -13.15 16.17 -11.87
N GLY A 168 -14.41 15.77 -11.71
CA GLY A 168 -15.32 15.42 -12.81
C GLY A 168 -15.06 14.04 -13.43
N ARG A 169 -14.24 13.20 -12.80
CA ARG A 169 -13.87 11.84 -13.23
C ARG A 169 -13.95 10.88 -12.05
N THR A 170 -13.70 9.60 -12.30
CA THR A 170 -13.39 8.67 -11.23
C THR A 170 -11.92 8.78 -10.84
N LEU A 171 -11.60 8.38 -9.61
CA LEU A 171 -10.21 8.41 -9.13
C LEU A 171 -9.30 7.49 -9.97
N LEU A 172 -9.79 6.33 -10.41
CA LEU A 172 -9.05 5.45 -11.32
C LEU A 172 -8.79 6.14 -12.66
N GLU A 173 -9.79 6.80 -13.23
CA GLU A 173 -9.60 7.53 -14.48
C GLU A 173 -8.56 8.64 -14.33
N ALA A 174 -8.53 9.36 -13.21
CA ALA A 174 -7.54 10.39 -12.95
C ALA A 174 -6.10 9.82 -13.00
N LEU A 175 -5.85 8.64 -12.38
CA LEU A 175 -4.54 7.99 -12.44
C LEU A 175 -4.16 7.53 -13.86
N VAL A 176 -5.13 7.02 -14.63
CA VAL A 176 -4.90 6.65 -16.03
C VAL A 176 -4.57 7.88 -16.89
N ARG A 177 -5.23 9.02 -16.63
CA ARG A 177 -4.94 10.28 -17.34
C ARG A 177 -3.53 10.81 -17.05
N ASP A 178 -3.08 10.71 -15.81
CA ASP A 178 -1.68 11.05 -15.46
C ASP A 178 -0.69 10.20 -16.25
N LEU A 179 -0.98 8.90 -16.39
CA LEU A 179 -0.13 8.00 -17.15
C LEU A 179 -0.11 8.37 -18.64
N GLN A 180 -1.28 8.64 -19.23
CA GLN A 180 -1.40 9.10 -20.62
C GLN A 180 -0.64 10.42 -20.85
N ALA A 181 -0.64 11.32 -19.84
CA ALA A 181 0.13 12.56 -19.92
C ALA A 181 1.65 12.30 -19.99
N ARG A 182 2.17 11.36 -19.18
CA ARG A 182 3.59 10.95 -19.24
C ARG A 182 3.94 10.28 -20.57
N GLU A 183 3.05 9.43 -21.10
CA GLU A 183 3.21 8.82 -22.42
C GLU A 183 3.25 9.86 -23.55
N TYR A 184 2.40 10.88 -23.46
CA TYR A 184 2.42 11.99 -24.41
C TYR A 184 3.72 12.79 -24.34
N LEU A 185 4.23 13.08 -23.15
CA LEU A 185 5.52 13.74 -22.97
C LEU A 185 6.68 12.90 -23.52
N HIS A 186 6.65 11.59 -23.28
CA HIS A 186 7.62 10.67 -23.87
C HIS A 186 7.58 10.74 -25.41
N PHE A 187 6.39 10.69 -26.01
CA PHE A 187 6.22 10.85 -27.46
C PHE A 187 6.80 12.19 -27.95
N ARG A 188 6.53 13.29 -27.23
CA ARG A 188 7.03 14.61 -27.61
C ARG A 188 8.56 14.73 -27.53
N THR A 189 9.19 14.01 -26.59
CA THR A 189 10.64 14.10 -26.35
C THR A 189 11.44 13.02 -27.10
N CYS A 190 10.90 11.82 -27.22
CA CYS A 190 11.58 10.66 -27.81
C CYS A 190 11.07 10.28 -29.20
N GLY A 191 9.90 10.81 -29.61
CA GLY A 191 9.28 10.50 -30.92
C GLY A 191 8.60 9.14 -30.98
N GLU A 192 8.57 8.38 -29.88
CA GLU A 192 8.01 7.04 -29.78
C GLU A 192 6.67 7.06 -29.05
N GLN A 193 5.62 6.54 -29.69
CA GLN A 193 4.33 6.33 -29.03
C GLN A 193 4.33 4.97 -28.33
N LEU A 194 4.00 4.98 -27.04
CA LEU A 194 3.95 3.76 -26.23
C LEU A 194 2.65 3.69 -25.40
N THR A 195 2.36 2.49 -24.94
CA THR A 195 1.31 2.23 -23.95
C THR A 195 1.93 1.50 -22.76
N THR A 196 1.95 2.15 -21.61
CA THR A 196 2.49 1.59 -20.38
C THR A 196 1.52 0.55 -19.79
N PRO A 197 1.91 -0.71 -19.59
CA PRO A 197 1.03 -1.72 -19.01
C PRO A 197 0.73 -1.40 -17.53
N MET A 198 -0.49 -1.73 -17.11
CA MET A 198 -1.00 -1.49 -15.77
C MET A 198 -1.43 -2.79 -15.09
N ALA A 199 -0.73 -3.20 -14.05
CA ALA A 199 -1.09 -4.31 -13.18
C ALA A 199 -1.91 -3.80 -11.99
N VAL A 200 -3.16 -4.23 -11.84
CA VAL A 200 -4.11 -3.67 -10.87
C VAL A 200 -4.58 -4.76 -9.91
N MET A 201 -4.11 -4.69 -8.66
CA MET A 201 -4.56 -5.59 -7.60
C MET A 201 -5.91 -5.11 -7.04
N THR A 202 -6.95 -5.91 -7.25
CA THR A 202 -8.32 -5.68 -6.79
C THR A 202 -8.67 -6.61 -5.62
N SER A 203 -9.94 -6.61 -5.19
CA SER A 203 -10.47 -7.55 -4.20
C SER A 203 -11.96 -7.83 -4.43
N ASP A 204 -12.50 -8.82 -3.73
CA ASP A 204 -13.95 -9.06 -3.75
C ASP A 204 -14.71 -8.18 -2.73
N ALA A 205 -14.01 -7.39 -1.89
CA ALA A 205 -14.64 -6.50 -0.94
C ALA A 205 -15.54 -5.47 -1.64
N LYS A 206 -16.81 -5.40 -1.26
CA LYS A 206 -17.82 -4.49 -1.85
C LYS A 206 -17.94 -4.62 -3.38
N GLY A 207 -17.67 -5.80 -3.94
CA GLY A 207 -17.68 -6.00 -5.39
C GLY A 207 -16.58 -5.19 -6.13
N ASN A 208 -15.48 -4.84 -5.46
CA ASN A 208 -14.42 -3.99 -6.00
C ASN A 208 -13.93 -4.47 -7.36
N HIS A 209 -13.60 -5.76 -7.51
CA HIS A 209 -13.10 -6.29 -8.77
C HIS A 209 -14.08 -6.08 -9.94
N GLY A 210 -15.33 -6.52 -9.77
CA GLY A 210 -16.33 -6.39 -10.83
C GLY A 210 -16.66 -4.95 -11.18
N ARG A 211 -16.67 -4.03 -10.18
CA ARG A 211 -16.90 -2.61 -10.41
C ARG A 211 -15.73 -1.92 -11.12
N VAL A 212 -14.49 -2.29 -10.78
CA VAL A 212 -13.28 -1.78 -11.48
C VAL A 212 -13.24 -2.30 -12.90
N GLU A 213 -13.50 -3.58 -13.12
CA GLU A 213 -13.55 -4.17 -14.46
C GLU A 213 -14.68 -3.55 -15.30
N GLY A 214 -15.86 -3.36 -14.71
CA GLY A 214 -16.99 -2.67 -15.35
C GLY A 214 -16.64 -1.26 -15.77
N LEU A 215 -16.04 -0.47 -14.90
CA LEU A 215 -15.56 0.88 -15.21
C LEU A 215 -14.56 0.89 -16.38
N CYS A 216 -13.60 -0.04 -16.37
CA CYS A 216 -12.63 -0.15 -17.47
C CYS A 216 -13.32 -0.48 -18.80
N ARG A 217 -14.28 -1.41 -18.80
CA ARG A 217 -15.04 -1.79 -19.99
C ARG A 217 -15.93 -0.65 -20.51
N GLU A 218 -16.65 0.04 -19.63
CA GLU A 218 -17.50 1.18 -19.96
C GLU A 218 -16.69 2.35 -20.55
N ALA A 219 -15.49 2.59 -20.02
CA ALA A 219 -14.54 3.57 -20.54
C ALA A 219 -13.74 3.06 -21.76
N ASN A 220 -14.12 1.92 -22.36
CA ASN A 220 -13.37 1.28 -23.44
C ASN A 220 -11.87 1.15 -23.11
N TRP A 221 -11.56 0.69 -21.89
CA TRP A 221 -10.20 0.57 -21.37
C TRP A 221 -9.38 1.87 -21.53
N PHE A 222 -10.07 3.01 -21.41
CA PHE A 222 -9.49 4.35 -21.59
C PHE A 222 -8.76 4.52 -22.95
N HIS A 223 -9.25 3.82 -23.98
CA HIS A 223 -8.66 3.76 -25.33
C HIS A 223 -7.23 3.21 -25.39
N ARG A 224 -6.82 2.40 -24.39
CA ARG A 224 -5.49 1.81 -24.28
C ARG A 224 -5.45 0.35 -24.74
N GLY A 225 -6.62 -0.28 -24.93
CA GLY A 225 -6.78 -1.70 -25.18
C GLY A 225 -6.79 -2.54 -23.89
N ALA A 226 -7.65 -3.56 -23.84
CA ALA A 226 -7.77 -4.42 -22.67
C ALA A 226 -6.46 -5.15 -22.33
N GLY A 227 -5.64 -5.50 -23.32
CA GLY A 227 -4.36 -6.17 -23.13
C GLY A 227 -3.30 -5.34 -22.39
N SER A 228 -3.50 -4.02 -22.24
CA SER A 228 -2.62 -3.17 -21.44
C SER A 228 -2.97 -3.17 -19.94
N PHE A 229 -3.98 -3.92 -19.53
CA PHE A 229 -4.39 -4.07 -18.13
C PHE A 229 -4.36 -5.53 -17.71
N LYS A 230 -3.79 -5.81 -16.54
CA LYS A 230 -3.91 -7.10 -15.86
C LYS A 230 -4.55 -6.89 -14.50
N LEU A 231 -5.79 -7.35 -14.34
CA LEU A 231 -6.52 -7.31 -13.07
C LEU A 231 -6.30 -8.63 -12.34
N PHE A 232 -5.87 -8.58 -11.08
CA PHE A 232 -5.68 -9.74 -10.23
C PHE A 232 -6.23 -9.46 -8.82
N ARG A 233 -6.64 -10.53 -8.10
CA ARG A 233 -7.41 -10.37 -6.85
C ARG A 233 -6.59 -10.74 -5.64
N GLN A 234 -6.56 -9.86 -4.63
CA GLN A 234 -6.02 -10.23 -3.33
C GLN A 234 -6.98 -11.15 -2.57
N PRO A 235 -6.46 -12.05 -1.73
CA PRO A 235 -7.29 -12.92 -0.91
C PRO A 235 -8.11 -12.11 0.10
N MET A 236 -9.30 -12.62 0.39
CA MET A 236 -10.08 -12.19 1.53
C MET A 236 -9.67 -13.05 2.73
N VAL A 237 -9.41 -12.44 3.87
CA VAL A 237 -8.93 -13.12 5.08
C VAL A 237 -9.90 -12.94 6.25
N PRO A 238 -10.02 -13.90 7.17
CA PRO A 238 -10.89 -13.79 8.32
C PRO A 238 -10.45 -12.66 9.26
N VAL A 239 -11.43 -11.96 9.80
CA VAL A 239 -11.22 -11.02 10.90
C VAL A 239 -11.15 -11.81 12.19
N VAL A 240 -10.14 -11.52 13.01
CA VAL A 240 -9.89 -12.20 14.27
C VAL A 240 -10.11 -11.28 15.46
N ARG A 241 -10.57 -11.83 16.55
CA ARG A 241 -10.79 -11.14 17.82
C ARG A 241 -9.46 -10.93 18.55
N ALA A 242 -9.34 -9.77 19.21
CA ALA A 242 -8.22 -9.52 20.11
C ALA A 242 -8.25 -10.47 21.31
N GLY A 243 -7.08 -10.93 21.74
CA GLY A 243 -6.88 -11.74 22.93
C GLY A 243 -6.88 -13.25 22.70
N ASP A 244 -7.69 -13.79 21.77
CA ASP A 244 -7.77 -15.23 21.53
C ASP A 244 -7.71 -15.62 20.03
N ALA A 245 -7.54 -14.66 19.14
CA ALA A 245 -7.47 -14.85 17.69
C ALA A 245 -8.64 -15.66 17.09
N ARG A 246 -9.79 -15.65 17.77
CA ARG A 246 -11.00 -16.33 17.28
C ARG A 246 -11.57 -15.58 16.08
N TRP A 247 -11.96 -16.32 15.04
CA TRP A 247 -12.51 -15.72 13.82
C TRP A 247 -13.94 -15.22 14.07
N LEU A 248 -14.24 -14.02 13.58
CA LEU A 248 -15.57 -13.46 13.71
C LEU A 248 -16.53 -14.13 12.72
N SER A 249 -17.63 -14.67 13.23
CA SER A 249 -18.66 -15.37 12.46
C SER A 249 -20.01 -14.65 12.64
N PRO A 250 -20.42 -13.83 11.66
CA PRO A 250 -21.70 -13.10 11.75
C PRO A 250 -22.92 -13.99 11.56
N GLU A 251 -22.78 -15.08 10.81
CA GLU A 251 -23.80 -16.09 10.58
C GLU A 251 -23.13 -17.48 10.58
N PRO A 252 -23.87 -18.56 10.88
CA PRO A 252 -23.34 -19.92 10.77
C PRO A 252 -22.80 -20.21 9.37
N LEU A 253 -21.64 -20.89 9.31
CA LEU A 253 -20.92 -21.20 8.09
C LEU A 253 -20.41 -19.96 7.32
N GLN A 254 -20.36 -18.80 7.97
CA GLN A 254 -19.83 -17.57 7.38
C GLN A 254 -18.77 -16.95 8.29
N MET A 255 -17.74 -16.43 7.68
CA MET A 255 -16.70 -15.66 8.34
C MET A 255 -16.82 -14.17 7.96
N LEU A 256 -16.54 -13.28 8.88
CA LEU A 256 -16.34 -11.87 8.56
C LEU A 256 -14.97 -11.71 7.88
N MET A 257 -15.00 -11.37 6.60
CA MET A 257 -13.82 -11.34 5.76
C MET A 257 -13.42 -9.92 5.38
N LYS A 258 -12.13 -9.65 5.30
CA LYS A 258 -11.53 -8.40 4.83
C LYS A 258 -10.37 -8.70 3.86
N PRO A 259 -9.99 -7.75 2.99
CA PRO A 259 -8.80 -7.93 2.14
C PRO A 259 -7.52 -8.14 2.94
N GLY A 260 -6.61 -9.00 2.46
CA GLY A 260 -5.38 -9.43 3.15
C GLY A 260 -4.26 -8.38 3.30
N GLY A 261 -4.50 -7.15 2.86
CA GLY A 261 -3.50 -6.07 2.92
C GLY A 261 -2.72 -5.90 1.61
N HIS A 262 -1.98 -4.78 1.49
CA HIS A 262 -1.31 -4.49 0.22
C HIS A 262 -0.01 -5.26 0.00
N GLY A 263 0.60 -5.81 1.05
CA GLY A 263 1.85 -6.58 0.94
C GLY A 263 1.69 -7.95 0.30
N VAL A 264 0.46 -8.49 0.24
CA VAL A 264 0.18 -9.74 -0.49
C VAL A 264 0.46 -9.64 -2.00
N ILE A 265 0.70 -8.40 -2.50
CA ILE A 265 0.93 -8.11 -3.91
C ILE A 265 2.12 -8.90 -4.47
N TRP A 266 3.17 -9.11 -3.69
CA TRP A 266 4.38 -9.79 -4.16
C TRP A 266 4.13 -11.26 -4.50
N LYS A 267 3.48 -11.98 -3.57
CA LYS A 267 3.07 -13.36 -3.83
C LYS A 267 2.07 -13.45 -4.97
N LEU A 268 1.10 -12.54 -5.02
CA LEU A 268 0.12 -12.53 -6.11
C LEU A 268 0.74 -12.22 -7.47
N MET A 269 1.73 -11.34 -7.55
CA MET A 269 2.44 -11.07 -8.81
C MET A 269 3.17 -12.31 -9.32
N LEU A 270 3.63 -13.18 -8.41
CA LEU A 270 4.19 -14.47 -8.77
C LEU A 270 3.10 -15.47 -9.16
N ASP A 271 2.13 -15.71 -8.28
CA ASP A 271 1.11 -16.76 -8.44
C ASP A 271 0.20 -16.53 -9.65
N GLU A 272 -0.11 -15.26 -9.98
CA GLU A 272 -0.99 -14.87 -11.08
C GLU A 272 -0.20 -14.52 -12.38
N GLY A 273 1.11 -14.80 -12.41
CA GLY A 273 1.97 -14.57 -13.57
C GLY A 273 2.03 -13.10 -14.00
N VAL A 274 1.99 -12.16 -13.05
CA VAL A 274 2.07 -10.72 -13.34
C VAL A 274 3.50 -10.33 -13.71
N PHE A 275 4.52 -10.95 -13.09
CA PHE A 275 5.91 -10.72 -13.46
C PHE A 275 6.19 -11.14 -14.90
N ASP A 276 5.76 -12.34 -15.29
CA ASP A 276 5.94 -12.86 -16.65
C ASP A 276 5.21 -11.95 -17.66
N TRP A 277 3.96 -11.54 -17.36
CA TRP A 277 3.19 -10.63 -18.19
C TRP A 277 3.88 -9.26 -18.38
N LEU A 278 4.45 -8.67 -17.32
CA LEU A 278 5.16 -7.39 -17.42
C LEU A 278 6.48 -7.53 -18.19
N ARG A 279 7.25 -8.59 -17.90
CA ARG A 279 8.62 -8.73 -18.40
C ARG A 279 8.67 -9.39 -19.77
N GLU A 280 7.94 -10.48 -19.95
CA GLU A 280 8.00 -11.27 -21.21
C GLU A 280 7.02 -10.76 -22.26
N ASP A 281 5.74 -10.51 -21.89
CA ASP A 281 4.74 -10.07 -22.86
C ASP A 281 4.88 -8.58 -23.20
N HIS A 282 5.29 -7.75 -22.23
CA HIS A 282 5.40 -6.30 -22.41
C HIS A 282 6.83 -5.75 -22.43
N GLY A 283 7.85 -6.56 -22.18
CA GLY A 283 9.26 -6.14 -22.20
C GLY A 283 9.62 -5.09 -21.17
N ARG A 284 8.99 -5.13 -19.97
CA ARG A 284 9.24 -4.16 -18.89
C ARG A 284 10.22 -4.73 -17.87
N ASP A 285 11.22 -3.95 -17.50
CA ASP A 285 12.19 -4.32 -16.47
C ASP A 285 12.07 -3.48 -15.19
N ALA A 286 11.27 -2.42 -15.23
CA ALA A 286 10.97 -1.56 -14.09
C ALA A 286 9.46 -1.32 -13.96
N ALA A 287 9.02 -0.96 -12.76
CA ALA A 287 7.67 -0.44 -12.54
C ALA A 287 7.65 0.64 -11.46
N VAL A 288 6.63 1.49 -11.50
CA VAL A 288 6.26 2.38 -10.42
C VAL A 288 4.98 1.87 -9.78
N LEU A 289 5.00 1.75 -8.45
CA LEU A 289 3.84 1.36 -7.68
C LEU A 289 3.31 2.57 -6.92
N ARG A 290 2.01 2.84 -7.04
CA ARG A 290 1.32 3.92 -6.30
C ARG A 290 -0.08 3.52 -5.88
N GLN A 291 -0.51 4.01 -4.73
CA GLN A 291 -1.85 3.73 -4.22
C GLN A 291 -2.91 4.59 -4.91
N ILE A 292 -4.09 3.99 -5.19
CA ILE A 292 -5.26 4.69 -5.75
C ILE A 292 -5.67 5.92 -4.92
N SER A 293 -5.43 5.89 -3.62
CA SER A 293 -5.82 6.96 -2.70
C SER A 293 -5.02 8.26 -2.85
N ASN A 294 -3.95 8.28 -3.64
CA ASN A 294 -3.09 9.45 -3.81
C ASN A 294 -3.17 10.00 -5.24
N PRO A 295 -4.15 10.86 -5.55
CA PRO A 295 -4.34 11.42 -6.88
C PRO A 295 -3.22 12.38 -7.31
N LEU A 296 -2.41 12.89 -6.38
CA LEU A 296 -1.33 13.83 -6.69
C LEU A 296 -0.01 13.13 -7.03
N ALA A 297 0.13 11.84 -6.80
CA ALA A 297 1.37 11.10 -7.05
C ALA A 297 1.95 11.27 -8.46
N GLY A 298 1.09 11.50 -9.46
CA GLY A 298 1.47 11.70 -10.86
C GLY A 298 1.54 13.15 -11.32
N SER A 299 1.32 14.12 -10.43
CA SER A 299 1.19 15.54 -10.79
C SER A 299 2.51 16.32 -10.86
N ASP A 300 3.64 15.66 -10.59
CA ASP A 300 4.99 16.25 -10.62
C ASP A 300 6.04 15.27 -11.12
N GLY A 301 7.28 15.72 -11.22
CA GLY A 301 8.45 14.95 -11.65
C GLY A 301 8.87 13.80 -10.74
N THR A 302 8.30 13.67 -9.55
CA THR A 302 8.72 12.68 -8.53
C THR A 302 8.70 11.25 -9.07
N LEU A 303 7.63 10.81 -9.75
CA LEU A 303 7.56 9.46 -10.31
C LEU A 303 8.61 9.21 -11.38
N LEU A 304 8.88 10.22 -12.22
CA LEU A 304 9.90 10.13 -13.27
C LEU A 304 11.30 10.12 -12.66
N ALA A 305 11.57 10.97 -11.66
CA ALA A 305 12.84 10.97 -10.96
C ALA A 305 13.12 9.64 -10.26
N LEU A 306 12.10 9.08 -9.60
CA LEU A 306 12.17 7.78 -8.93
C LEU A 306 12.48 6.66 -9.94
N ALA A 307 11.75 6.60 -11.05
CA ALA A 307 11.99 5.64 -12.12
C ALA A 307 13.36 5.83 -12.77
N GLY A 308 13.75 7.08 -13.07
CA GLY A 308 15.02 7.40 -13.71
C GLY A 308 16.22 7.04 -12.87
N GLN A 309 16.20 7.36 -11.56
CA GLN A 309 17.27 6.99 -10.64
C GLN A 309 17.36 5.46 -10.49
N GLY A 310 16.23 4.78 -10.33
CA GLY A 310 16.19 3.33 -10.20
C GLY A 310 16.74 2.61 -11.43
N MET A 311 16.30 2.99 -12.64
CA MET A 311 16.75 2.39 -13.88
C MET A 311 18.20 2.71 -14.24
N ALA A 312 18.67 3.92 -13.94
CA ALA A 312 20.04 4.33 -14.28
C ALA A 312 21.10 3.53 -13.50
N ALA A 313 20.80 3.13 -12.28
CA ALA A 313 21.71 2.40 -11.40
C ALA A 313 21.30 0.93 -11.19
N ASP A 314 20.35 0.41 -11.98
CA ASP A 314 19.81 -0.98 -11.87
C ASP A 314 19.44 -1.35 -10.43
N ARG A 315 18.69 -0.43 -9.75
CA ARG A 315 18.29 -0.61 -8.36
C ARG A 315 17.14 -1.60 -8.21
N ALA A 316 17.08 -2.27 -7.07
CA ALA A 316 16.01 -3.22 -6.77
C ALA A 316 14.72 -2.53 -6.30
N PHE A 317 14.82 -1.54 -5.37
CA PHE A 317 13.66 -0.97 -4.72
C PHE A 317 13.88 0.48 -4.31
N GLY A 318 12.91 1.34 -4.59
CA GLY A 318 13.00 2.76 -4.27
C GLY A 318 11.76 3.31 -3.59
N PHE A 319 11.95 4.36 -2.80
CA PHE A 319 10.88 5.06 -2.09
C PHE A 319 10.78 6.51 -2.54
N ALA A 320 9.56 7.01 -2.80
CA ALA A 320 9.32 8.44 -2.79
C ALA A 320 8.94 8.87 -1.37
N SER A 321 9.59 9.89 -0.87
CA SER A 321 9.43 10.42 0.48
C SER A 321 9.16 11.92 0.49
N CYS A 322 8.71 12.40 1.62
CA CYS A 322 8.50 13.83 1.87
C CYS A 322 8.75 14.16 3.35
N GLU A 323 8.64 15.45 3.71
CA GLU A 323 8.72 15.87 5.10
C GLU A 323 7.65 15.19 5.97
N ARG A 324 8.01 14.90 7.22
CA ARG A 324 7.14 14.33 8.24
C ARG A 324 7.18 15.21 9.48
N LYS A 325 6.05 15.44 10.12
CA LYS A 325 6.02 16.13 11.42
C LYS A 325 6.32 15.15 12.56
N VAL A 326 7.05 15.61 13.59
CA VAL A 326 7.28 14.82 14.81
C VAL A 326 5.94 14.37 15.40
N GLY A 327 5.84 13.10 15.78
CA GLY A 327 4.62 12.51 16.33
C GLY A 327 3.48 12.26 15.33
N ALA A 328 3.71 12.46 14.02
CA ALA A 328 2.69 12.15 13.01
C ALA A 328 2.40 10.65 12.95
N SER A 329 1.11 10.31 12.84
CA SER A 329 0.65 8.91 12.72
C SER A 329 0.84 8.37 11.31
N GLU A 330 2.08 8.31 10.86
CA GLU A 330 2.51 7.83 9.53
C GLU A 330 3.83 7.06 9.65
N GLY A 331 4.01 6.05 8.80
CA GLY A 331 5.28 5.35 8.67
C GLY A 331 6.39 6.28 8.17
N CYS A 332 7.62 5.97 8.51
CA CYS A 332 8.78 6.69 8.03
C CYS A 332 9.76 5.77 7.29
N ASN A 333 10.54 6.37 6.37
CA ASN A 333 11.66 5.67 5.77
C ASN A 333 12.89 5.80 6.68
N VAL A 334 13.62 4.70 6.79
CA VAL A 334 14.80 4.55 7.64
C VAL A 334 15.92 3.88 6.86
N LEU A 335 17.17 4.19 7.20
CA LEU A 335 18.30 3.34 6.85
C LEU A 335 18.47 2.30 7.96
N ARG A 336 18.09 1.07 7.66
CA ARG A 336 18.20 -0.06 8.57
C ARG A 336 19.62 -0.61 8.50
N GLU A 337 20.32 -0.60 9.64
CA GLU A 337 21.62 -1.25 9.83
C GLU A 337 21.42 -2.52 10.66
N THR A 338 21.94 -3.64 10.19
CA THR A 338 21.96 -4.91 10.92
C THR A 338 23.41 -5.31 11.13
N ASP A 339 23.86 -5.39 12.40
CA ASP A 339 25.20 -5.86 12.76
C ASP A 339 25.22 -7.40 12.67
N LEU A 340 25.99 -7.94 11.74
CA LEU A 340 26.07 -9.38 11.51
C LEU A 340 27.06 -10.08 12.46
N GLY A 341 27.70 -9.31 13.34
CA GLY A 341 28.67 -9.80 14.31
C GLY A 341 30.12 -9.79 13.80
N PRO A 342 31.07 -10.15 14.68
CA PRO A 342 32.50 -10.02 14.42
C PRO A 342 32.95 -10.66 13.11
N GLY A 343 33.61 -9.88 12.27
CA GLY A 343 34.17 -10.33 10.98
C GLY A 343 33.18 -10.55 9.85
N ARG A 344 31.87 -10.34 10.09
CA ARG A 344 30.82 -10.45 9.06
C ARG A 344 30.33 -9.10 8.54
N GLY A 345 30.69 -8.00 9.23
CA GLY A 345 30.29 -6.64 8.83
C GLY A 345 28.82 -6.31 9.14
N PHE A 346 28.28 -5.37 8.38
CA PHE A 346 26.96 -4.81 8.56
C PHE A 346 26.13 -4.97 7.27
N SER A 347 24.83 -5.17 7.44
CA SER A 347 23.88 -5.19 6.31
C SER A 347 23.03 -3.93 6.34
N TYR A 348 22.87 -3.26 5.19
CA TYR A 348 22.11 -2.03 5.05
C TYR A 348 21.02 -2.13 4.00
N SER A 349 19.86 -1.58 4.32
CA SER A 349 18.78 -1.30 3.36
C SER A 349 18.00 -0.06 3.77
N ILE A 350 17.49 0.72 2.80
CA ILE A 350 16.46 1.71 3.09
C ILE A 350 15.13 0.95 3.14
N SER A 351 14.40 1.12 4.24
CA SER A 351 13.15 0.43 4.51
C SER A 351 12.11 1.37 5.13
N ASN A 352 11.00 0.80 5.61
CA ASN A 352 9.92 1.52 6.28
C ASN A 352 9.68 0.97 7.68
N VAL A 353 9.43 1.89 8.63
CA VAL A 353 8.94 1.55 9.96
C VAL A 353 7.63 2.30 10.22
N GLU A 354 6.61 1.57 10.64
CA GLU A 354 5.33 2.16 11.03
C GLU A 354 5.48 2.90 12.37
N TYR A 355 4.79 4.05 12.50
CA TYR A 355 4.90 4.89 13.71
C TYR A 355 4.51 4.16 15.00
N THR A 356 3.67 3.13 14.93
CA THR A 356 3.26 2.30 16.04
C THR A 356 4.38 1.41 16.60
N GLU A 357 5.47 1.25 15.85
CA GLU A 357 6.61 0.41 16.20
C GLU A 357 7.79 1.21 16.79
N PHE A 358 7.72 2.55 16.78
CA PHE A 358 8.85 3.40 17.17
C PHE A 358 9.32 3.13 18.59
N GLU A 359 8.40 3.08 19.55
CA GLU A 359 8.72 2.82 20.96
C GLU A 359 9.38 1.45 21.14
N ARG A 360 8.81 0.40 20.55
CA ARG A 360 9.36 -0.95 20.62
C ARG A 360 10.74 -1.06 19.99
N LEU A 361 10.99 -0.37 18.88
CA LEU A 361 12.26 -0.39 18.15
C LEU A 361 13.28 0.64 18.66
N GLY A 362 12.95 1.39 19.70
CA GLY A 362 13.83 2.41 20.25
C GLY A 362 14.08 3.61 19.32
N ILE A 363 13.20 3.85 18.34
CA ILE A 363 13.33 4.96 17.40
C ILE A 363 12.86 6.24 18.09
N GLN A 364 13.76 7.19 18.26
CA GLN A 364 13.44 8.51 18.80
C GLN A 364 13.02 9.43 17.65
N ASP A 365 11.75 9.82 17.64
CA ASP A 365 11.20 10.77 16.68
C ASP A 365 11.61 12.21 17.05
N GLN A 366 12.83 12.60 16.65
CA GLN A 366 13.41 13.89 16.97
C GLN A 366 13.20 14.88 15.82
N ALA A 367 13.12 16.18 16.20
CA ALA A 367 13.10 17.26 15.21
C ALA A 367 14.41 17.32 14.43
N SER A 368 14.29 17.66 13.13
CA SER A 368 15.46 17.91 12.28
C SER A 368 16.26 19.11 12.80
N ALA A 369 17.58 19.00 12.81
CA ALA A 369 18.47 20.07 13.28
C ALA A 369 18.48 21.34 12.38
N SER A 370 17.79 21.33 11.25
CA SER A 370 17.79 22.39 10.24
C SER A 370 16.76 23.52 10.46
N GLU A 371 15.83 23.38 11.40
CA GLU A 371 14.80 24.40 11.65
C GLU A 371 14.94 25.05 13.03
N GLY A 372 15.84 26.04 13.11
CA GLY A 372 15.87 27.04 14.18
C GLY A 372 14.95 28.22 13.84
N SER A 373 13.62 28.04 13.78
CA SER A 373 12.68 29.16 13.78
C SER A 373 12.02 29.25 15.16
N GLU A 374 12.45 30.25 15.92
CA GLU A 374 11.71 30.72 17.10
C GLU A 374 10.34 31.22 16.65
N GLY A 375 9.25 30.55 17.02
CA GLY A 375 7.96 31.22 17.00
C GLY A 375 6.69 30.43 16.73
N ASP A 376 6.69 29.16 16.35
CA ASP A 376 5.44 28.41 16.16
C ASP A 376 5.38 27.15 17.03
N GLU A 377 4.33 27.03 17.85
CA GLU A 377 4.01 25.84 18.68
C GLU A 377 3.61 24.60 17.86
N GLU A 378 3.78 24.57 16.54
CA GLU A 378 3.62 23.37 15.74
C GLU A 378 4.86 22.47 15.87
N ALA A 379 4.65 21.20 16.11
CA ALA A 379 5.69 20.18 16.15
C ALA A 379 6.63 20.31 14.95
N GLY A 380 7.93 20.42 15.18
CA GLY A 380 8.97 20.55 14.16
C GLY A 380 8.95 19.39 13.16
N SER A 381 9.67 19.54 12.05
CA SER A 381 9.83 18.45 11.07
C SER A 381 10.71 17.35 11.65
N SER A 382 10.28 16.09 11.49
CA SER A 382 11.03 14.90 11.92
C SER A 382 12.31 14.73 11.08
N ALA A 383 13.38 14.23 11.69
CA ALA A 383 14.58 13.81 10.96
C ALA A 383 14.30 12.64 10.00
N PHE A 384 13.32 11.80 10.33
CA PHE A 384 12.92 10.68 9.46
C PHE A 384 11.85 11.11 8.47
N PRO A 385 12.07 10.95 7.15
CA PRO A 385 11.11 11.32 6.12
C PRO A 385 9.91 10.36 6.11
N ALA A 386 8.74 10.87 5.69
CA ALA A 386 7.52 10.09 5.59
C ALA A 386 7.56 9.07 4.46
N ASN A 387 7.06 7.87 4.71
CA ASN A 387 6.75 6.90 3.67
C ASN A 387 5.42 7.28 2.98
N THR A 388 5.46 7.48 1.68
CA THR A 388 4.29 7.86 0.89
C THR A 388 3.58 6.70 0.21
N ASN A 389 4.15 5.48 0.30
CA ASN A 389 3.71 4.29 -0.42
C ASN A 389 3.74 4.46 -1.97
N ILE A 390 4.67 5.27 -2.44
CA ILE A 390 5.05 5.33 -3.85
C ILE A 390 6.42 4.67 -3.96
N LEU A 391 6.51 3.62 -4.78
CA LEU A 391 7.67 2.75 -4.84
C LEU A 391 8.17 2.60 -6.27
N PHE A 392 9.48 2.47 -6.42
CA PHE A 392 10.13 1.94 -7.62
C PHE A 392 10.39 0.45 -7.45
N LEU A 393 10.22 -0.30 -8.51
CA LEU A 393 10.39 -1.74 -8.57
C LEU A 393 11.33 -2.09 -9.72
N GLY A 394 12.50 -2.64 -9.42
CA GLY A 394 13.35 -3.36 -10.39
C GLY A 394 12.76 -4.76 -10.57
N LEU A 395 11.95 -4.97 -11.60
CA LEU A 395 11.11 -6.16 -11.75
C LEU A 395 11.92 -7.46 -11.70
N GLY A 396 13.09 -7.50 -12.34
CA GLY A 396 13.96 -8.68 -12.32
C GLY A 396 14.52 -9.00 -10.94
N HIS A 397 14.88 -7.98 -10.16
CA HIS A 397 15.37 -8.14 -8.79
C HIS A 397 14.27 -8.66 -7.86
N ILE A 398 13.09 -8.05 -7.92
CA ILE A 398 11.96 -8.42 -7.07
C ILE A 398 11.44 -9.80 -7.41
N GLU A 399 11.25 -10.11 -8.68
CA GLU A 399 10.80 -11.43 -9.11
C GLU A 399 11.75 -12.54 -8.61
N ARG A 400 13.05 -12.37 -8.80
CA ARG A 400 14.06 -13.32 -8.31
C ARG A 400 13.94 -13.51 -6.80
N LEU A 401 13.89 -12.40 -6.04
CA LEU A 401 13.79 -12.44 -4.58
C LEU A 401 12.53 -13.17 -4.12
N VAL A 402 11.38 -12.86 -4.72
CA VAL A 402 10.09 -13.49 -4.37
C VAL A 402 10.05 -14.96 -4.77
N ARG A 403 10.59 -15.34 -5.93
CA ARG A 403 10.72 -16.76 -6.36
C ARG A 403 11.62 -17.56 -5.42
N GLU A 404 12.76 -17.00 -5.04
CA GLU A 404 13.69 -17.63 -4.08
C GLU A 404 13.05 -17.76 -2.69
N GLY A 405 12.31 -16.73 -2.23
CA GLY A 405 11.54 -16.79 -1.01
C GLY A 405 10.48 -17.89 -1.04
N ALA A 406 9.69 -17.94 -2.11
CA ALA A 406 8.67 -18.98 -2.29
C ALA A 406 9.26 -20.40 -2.32
N ALA A 407 10.42 -20.58 -2.97
CA ALA A 407 11.10 -21.87 -3.04
C ALA A 407 11.62 -22.36 -1.67
N ARG A 408 11.88 -21.46 -0.72
CA ARG A 408 12.28 -21.80 0.66
C ARG A 408 11.09 -22.17 1.56
N GLY A 409 9.87 -22.03 1.08
CA GLY A 409 8.65 -22.28 1.87
C GLY A 409 8.58 -21.41 3.12
N VAL A 410 8.41 -22.04 4.29
CA VAL A 410 8.25 -21.31 5.57
C VAL A 410 9.48 -20.44 5.90
N ASP A 411 10.68 -20.86 5.55
CA ASP A 411 11.92 -20.09 5.78
C ASP A 411 12.04 -18.87 4.86
N GLY A 412 11.20 -18.74 3.84
CA GLY A 412 11.13 -17.60 2.94
C GLY A 412 9.87 -16.77 3.08
N ALA A 413 9.04 -17.06 4.07
CA ALA A 413 7.74 -16.42 4.27
C ALA A 413 7.84 -14.89 4.41
N GLU A 414 8.86 -14.37 5.05
CA GLU A 414 9.12 -12.93 5.24
C GLU A 414 9.34 -12.18 3.92
N VAL A 415 9.77 -12.87 2.88
CA VAL A 415 9.96 -12.30 1.54
C VAL A 415 8.65 -12.27 0.77
N VAL A 416 7.90 -13.37 0.77
CA VAL A 416 6.65 -13.46 -0.02
C VAL A 416 5.47 -12.77 0.64
N LEU A 417 5.48 -12.67 1.97
CA LEU A 417 4.48 -12.01 2.82
C LEU A 417 5.17 -11.05 3.81
N PRO A 418 5.80 -9.96 3.31
CA PRO A 418 6.60 -9.09 4.15
C PRO A 418 5.77 -8.28 5.15
N GLY A 419 6.35 -7.98 6.30
CA GLY A 419 5.77 -7.10 7.30
C GLY A 419 4.39 -7.56 7.79
N LEU A 420 4.28 -8.84 8.19
CA LEU A 420 3.03 -9.37 8.78
C LEU A 420 2.68 -8.64 10.07
N ILE A 421 1.50 -8.03 10.10
CA ILE A 421 0.96 -7.29 11.25
C ILE A 421 -0.49 -7.65 11.53
N LEU A 422 -0.91 -7.53 12.78
CA LEU A 422 -2.30 -7.69 13.20
C LEU A 422 -2.77 -6.40 13.89
N ASN A 423 -3.49 -5.54 13.15
CA ASN A 423 -3.98 -4.27 13.69
C ASN A 423 -5.30 -4.46 14.43
N LEU A 424 -5.24 -4.56 15.76
CA LEU A 424 -6.36 -4.76 16.68
C LEU A 424 -6.90 -3.45 17.28
N SER A 425 -6.47 -2.29 16.80
CA SER A 425 -6.89 -0.98 17.35
C SER A 425 -8.35 -0.61 17.05
N LYS A 426 -9.01 -1.33 16.13
CA LYS A 426 -10.38 -1.03 15.68
C LYS A 426 -11.39 -1.86 16.44
N THR A 427 -12.48 -1.21 16.86
CA THR A 427 -13.69 -1.90 17.32
C THR A 427 -14.54 -2.26 16.12
N MET A 428 -14.96 -3.52 16.04
CA MET A 428 -15.90 -4.02 15.05
C MET A 428 -17.22 -4.38 15.69
N THR A 429 -18.31 -3.91 15.10
CA THR A 429 -19.67 -4.27 15.49
C THR A 429 -20.23 -5.25 14.48
N TYR A 430 -20.68 -6.40 14.95
CA TYR A 430 -21.27 -7.45 14.11
C TYR A 430 -22.31 -8.25 14.91
N ARG A 431 -23.18 -8.96 14.19
CA ARG A 431 -24.09 -9.91 14.82
C ARG A 431 -23.35 -11.22 15.03
N ASP A 432 -23.18 -11.63 16.29
CA ASP A 432 -22.50 -12.88 16.61
C ASP A 432 -23.42 -14.09 16.37
N SER A 433 -22.95 -15.05 15.56
CA SER A 433 -23.71 -16.26 15.19
C SER A 433 -24.02 -17.15 16.38
N GLU A 434 -23.19 -17.15 17.45
CA GLU A 434 -23.42 -17.97 18.64
C GLU A 434 -24.50 -17.39 19.56
N THR A 435 -24.43 -16.09 19.78
CA THR A 435 -25.35 -15.41 20.72
C THR A 435 -26.58 -14.84 20.02
N GLY A 436 -26.51 -14.63 18.70
CA GLY A 436 -27.52 -13.93 17.91
C GLY A 436 -27.67 -12.46 18.27
N ARG A 437 -26.75 -11.91 19.08
CA ARG A 437 -26.75 -10.53 19.55
C ARG A 437 -25.75 -9.70 18.74
N GLU A 438 -25.99 -8.41 18.69
CA GLU A 438 -25.00 -7.46 18.23
C GLU A 438 -23.91 -7.32 19.31
N VAL A 439 -22.66 -7.52 18.93
CA VAL A 439 -21.48 -7.39 19.78
C VAL A 439 -20.50 -6.42 19.16
N SER A 440 -19.80 -5.69 20.02
CA SER A 440 -18.74 -4.75 19.63
C SER A 440 -17.47 -5.10 20.39
N GLU A 441 -16.43 -5.47 19.65
CA GLU A 441 -15.18 -5.92 20.25
C GLU A 441 -13.96 -5.49 19.41
N LYS A 442 -12.79 -5.40 20.05
CA LYS A 442 -11.54 -5.15 19.34
C LYS A 442 -11.23 -6.34 18.44
N ALA A 443 -11.08 -6.07 17.16
CA ALA A 443 -10.79 -7.10 16.17
C ALA A 443 -9.99 -6.52 14.99
N GLY A 444 -9.25 -7.39 14.31
CA GLY A 444 -8.45 -7.04 13.16
C GLY A 444 -8.25 -8.22 12.23
N ARG A 445 -7.36 -8.07 11.28
CA ARG A 445 -6.97 -9.14 10.37
C ARG A 445 -5.46 -9.16 10.20
N LEU A 446 -4.91 -10.30 9.85
CA LEU A 446 -3.51 -10.41 9.43
C LEU A 446 -3.34 -9.64 8.13
N GLU A 447 -2.43 -8.69 8.10
CA GLU A 447 -2.08 -7.87 6.95
C GLU A 447 -0.58 -7.97 6.67
N CYS A 448 -0.20 -7.81 5.41
CA CYS A 448 1.19 -7.62 4.99
C CYS A 448 1.37 -6.18 4.49
N THR A 449 2.60 -5.69 4.61
CA THR A 449 2.99 -4.35 4.16
C THR A 449 3.96 -4.46 2.98
N MET A 450 3.60 -3.88 1.82
CA MET A 450 4.37 -4.04 0.59
C MET A 450 5.78 -3.42 0.64
N GLN A 451 5.94 -2.34 1.39
CA GLN A 451 7.21 -1.62 1.51
C GLN A 451 8.26 -2.40 2.30
N ASN A 452 7.86 -3.32 3.17
CA ASN A 452 8.78 -4.12 3.98
C ASN A 452 9.47 -5.27 3.21
N LEU A 453 9.17 -5.45 1.93
CA LEU A 453 10.01 -6.28 1.06
C LEU A 453 11.48 -5.80 1.06
N ALA A 454 11.70 -4.49 1.23
CA ALA A 454 13.02 -3.90 1.33
C ALA A 454 13.85 -4.41 2.53
N ASP A 455 13.21 -4.96 3.57
CA ASP A 455 13.91 -5.57 4.71
C ASP A 455 14.75 -6.79 4.29
N SER A 456 14.38 -7.44 3.19
CA SER A 456 15.08 -8.59 2.61
C SER A 456 16.13 -8.21 1.55
N MET A 457 16.38 -6.90 1.33
CA MET A 457 17.33 -6.37 0.33
C MET A 457 18.58 -5.77 0.99
N GLY A 458 19.09 -6.45 2.02
CA GLY A 458 20.26 -5.97 2.76
C GLY A 458 21.55 -6.13 1.97
N GLN A 459 22.33 -5.04 1.85
CA GLN A 459 23.65 -5.04 1.21
C GLN A 459 24.77 -4.99 2.25
N LEU A 460 25.83 -5.77 2.04
CA LEU A 460 26.91 -5.96 3.00
C LEU A 460 27.97 -4.85 2.91
N PHE A 461 28.36 -4.35 4.07
CA PHE A 461 29.46 -3.40 4.26
C PHE A 461 30.41 -3.90 5.35
N PRO A 462 31.72 -3.70 5.20
CA PRO A 462 32.68 -4.18 6.18
C PRO A 462 32.65 -3.40 7.51
N GLU A 463 32.24 -2.13 7.47
CA GLU A 463 32.23 -1.20 8.61
C GLU A 463 30.86 -0.54 8.76
N SER A 464 30.56 -0.09 10.00
CA SER A 464 29.34 0.69 10.26
C SER A 464 29.40 2.05 9.56
N LEU A 465 28.27 2.48 9.01
CA LEU A 465 28.08 3.79 8.39
C LEU A 465 27.63 4.87 9.40
N GLU A 466 27.54 4.54 10.69
CA GLU A 466 27.18 5.51 11.72
C GLU A 466 28.20 6.65 11.77
N GLY A 467 27.73 7.88 11.61
CA GLY A 467 28.60 9.08 11.55
C GLY A 467 29.39 9.24 10.25
N ALA A 468 29.18 8.38 9.25
CA ALA A 468 29.81 8.55 7.96
C ALA A 468 29.25 9.81 7.26
N PRO A 469 30.11 10.67 6.69
CA PRO A 469 29.66 11.81 5.93
C PRO A 469 28.94 11.33 4.65
N GLY A 470 27.73 11.85 4.40
CA GLY A 470 26.99 11.56 3.16
C GLY A 470 25.76 10.65 3.31
N GLY A 471 25.49 10.10 4.49
CA GLY A 471 24.26 9.32 4.74
C GLY A 471 24.23 7.98 4.01
N SER A 472 23.11 7.66 3.32
CA SER A 472 22.94 6.37 2.63
C SER A 472 23.89 6.24 1.43
N PRO A 473 24.66 5.13 1.33
CA PRO A 473 25.56 4.94 0.19
C PRO A 473 24.82 4.85 -1.15
N ASP A 474 25.40 5.46 -2.17
CA ASP A 474 24.88 5.35 -3.55
C ASP A 474 24.93 3.94 -4.12
N SER A 475 25.66 3.03 -3.47
CA SER A 475 25.78 1.63 -3.88
C SER A 475 24.63 0.74 -3.41
N LEU A 476 23.76 1.19 -2.49
CA LEU A 476 22.65 0.37 -1.99
C LEU A 476 21.69 -0.02 -3.12
N GLU A 477 21.15 -1.24 -3.06
CA GLU A 477 20.08 -1.69 -3.97
C GLU A 477 18.74 -0.97 -3.69
N THR A 478 18.58 -0.46 -2.47
CA THR A 478 17.42 0.35 -2.08
C THR A 478 17.80 1.84 -2.06
N PHE A 479 16.85 2.72 -2.42
CA PHE A 479 17.13 4.16 -2.51
C PHE A 479 15.88 5.01 -2.20
N LEU A 480 16.10 6.32 -2.06
CA LEU A 480 15.05 7.28 -1.72
C LEU A 480 15.12 8.50 -2.64
N VAL A 481 13.95 8.96 -3.08
CA VAL A 481 13.76 10.27 -3.73
C VAL A 481 12.84 11.11 -2.85
N TYR A 482 13.29 12.30 -2.51
CA TYR A 482 12.60 13.23 -1.63
C TYR A 482 12.01 14.41 -2.42
N ASN A 483 10.79 14.83 -2.08
CA ASN A 483 10.15 16.04 -2.61
C ASN A 483 9.20 16.64 -1.58
N ALA A 484 8.77 17.89 -1.77
CA ALA A 484 7.78 18.54 -0.92
C ALA A 484 6.48 17.70 -0.79
N ARG A 485 5.94 17.62 0.42
CA ARG A 485 4.80 16.76 0.74
C ARG A 485 3.64 16.91 -0.25
N ARG A 486 3.20 18.14 -0.50
CA ARG A 486 2.04 18.39 -1.38
C ARG A 486 2.28 18.01 -2.86
N LYS A 487 3.56 17.86 -3.26
CA LYS A 487 3.96 17.40 -4.60
C LYS A 487 4.03 15.87 -4.70
N VAL A 488 4.17 15.18 -3.57
CA VAL A 488 4.28 13.71 -3.52
C VAL A 488 2.99 13.07 -3.05
N THR A 489 2.39 13.57 -1.96
CA THR A 489 1.26 12.92 -1.33
C THR A 489 0.22 13.89 -0.79
N SER A 490 -1.00 13.75 -1.31
CA SER A 490 -2.20 14.34 -0.73
C SER A 490 -3.36 13.36 -0.95
N SER A 491 -3.58 12.51 0.04
CA SER A 491 -4.44 11.35 -0.14
C SER A 491 -5.92 11.64 0.14
N ALA A 492 -6.81 10.97 -0.59
CA ALA A 492 -8.27 10.99 -0.44
C ALA A 492 -8.74 9.69 0.23
N LYS A 493 -8.49 9.53 1.54
CA LYS A 493 -8.74 8.27 2.29
C LYS A 493 -9.95 8.30 3.22
N LYS A 494 -10.46 9.48 3.57
CA LYS A 494 -11.58 9.64 4.53
C LYS A 494 -12.47 10.80 4.15
N GLN A 495 -13.72 10.77 4.61
CA GLN A 495 -14.61 11.94 4.53
C GLN A 495 -14.13 13.05 5.46
N ARG A 496 -14.32 14.30 5.01
CA ARG A 496 -14.17 15.46 5.88
C ARG A 496 -15.27 15.45 6.97
N LYS A 497 -14.88 15.72 8.19
CA LYS A 497 -15.85 15.86 9.28
C LYS A 497 -16.66 17.15 9.11
N PRO A 498 -17.99 17.13 9.27
CA PRO A 498 -18.81 18.34 9.20
C PRO A 498 -18.30 19.42 10.17
N GLY A 499 -18.30 20.67 9.72
CA GLY A 499 -17.89 21.84 10.52
C GLY A 499 -16.37 22.01 10.70
N VAL A 500 -15.54 21.10 10.22
CA VAL A 500 -14.08 21.25 10.27
C VAL A 500 -13.60 22.01 9.03
N VAL A 501 -12.97 23.17 9.26
CA VAL A 501 -12.51 24.14 8.23
C VAL A 501 -11.02 24.45 8.35
N THR A 502 -10.24 23.58 8.96
CA THR A 502 -8.80 23.76 9.18
C THR A 502 -7.95 22.95 8.21
N GLU A 503 -6.71 23.37 7.95
CA GLU A 503 -5.73 22.61 7.15
C GLU A 503 -5.57 21.18 7.68
N ALA A 504 -5.44 21.00 8.99
CA ALA A 504 -5.34 19.68 9.61
C ALA A 504 -6.59 18.82 9.37
N GLY A 505 -7.77 19.42 9.36
CA GLY A 505 -9.04 18.74 9.11
C GLY A 505 -9.20 18.29 7.66
N LEU A 506 -8.56 18.96 6.72
CA LEU A 506 -8.55 18.59 5.30
C LEU A 506 -7.57 17.46 4.98
N ARG A 507 -6.58 17.18 5.82
CA ARG A 507 -5.61 16.10 5.58
C ARG A 507 -6.31 14.77 5.31
N GLN A 508 -5.88 14.08 4.27
CA GLN A 508 -6.40 12.79 3.81
C GLN A 508 -7.88 12.82 3.35
N THR A 509 -8.41 13.97 3.00
CA THR A 509 -9.77 14.09 2.43
C THR A 509 -9.73 14.43 0.93
N PRO A 510 -10.78 14.11 0.15
CA PRO A 510 -10.88 14.54 -1.24
C PRO A 510 -10.79 16.07 -1.40
N ASP A 511 -11.43 16.84 -0.49
CA ASP A 511 -11.38 18.32 -0.50
C ASP A 511 -9.94 18.83 -0.32
N GLY A 512 -9.19 18.25 0.64
CA GLY A 512 -7.81 18.65 0.88
C GLY A 512 -6.89 18.30 -0.29
N SER A 513 -7.08 17.10 -0.85
CA SER A 513 -6.32 16.67 -2.02
C SER A 513 -6.59 17.58 -3.23
N PHE A 514 -7.84 18.02 -3.44
CA PHE A 514 -8.16 18.95 -4.51
C PHE A 514 -7.59 20.34 -4.28
N LEU A 515 -7.63 20.84 -3.04
CA LEU A 515 -7.00 22.12 -2.68
C LEU A 515 -5.48 22.10 -2.95
N ASP A 516 -4.79 21.01 -2.60
CA ASP A 516 -3.37 20.85 -2.90
C ASP A 516 -3.10 20.79 -4.41
N LEU A 517 -3.96 20.13 -5.18
CA LEU A 517 -3.87 20.13 -6.65
C LEU A 517 -3.97 21.55 -7.23
N LEU A 518 -4.91 22.36 -6.74
CA LEU A 518 -5.07 23.75 -7.16
C LEU A 518 -3.84 24.59 -6.79
N ARG A 519 -3.32 24.44 -5.57
CA ARG A 519 -2.11 25.15 -5.11
C ARG A 519 -0.89 24.79 -5.96
N ASN A 520 -0.70 23.50 -6.21
CA ASN A 520 0.37 23.03 -7.06
C ASN A 520 0.27 23.60 -8.48
N GLY A 521 -0.92 23.58 -9.05
CA GLY A 521 -1.14 24.11 -10.38
C GLY A 521 -0.95 25.64 -10.46
N ALA A 522 -1.39 26.39 -9.45
CA ALA A 522 -1.18 27.84 -9.39
C ALA A 522 0.32 28.19 -9.31
N GLU A 523 1.08 27.46 -8.49
CA GLU A 523 2.53 27.63 -8.38
C GLU A 523 3.25 27.45 -9.73
N VAL A 524 2.94 26.39 -10.45
CA VAL A 524 3.51 26.13 -11.78
C VAL A 524 3.20 27.26 -12.77
N LEU A 525 1.98 27.77 -12.79
CA LEU A 525 1.61 28.87 -13.67
C LEU A 525 2.32 30.18 -13.27
N GLN A 526 2.45 30.45 -11.97
CA GLN A 526 3.15 31.63 -11.46
C GLN A 526 4.65 31.58 -11.79
N GLU A 527 5.29 30.41 -11.64
CA GLU A 527 6.68 30.16 -12.04
C GLU A 527 6.89 30.37 -13.55
N ALA A 528 5.87 30.03 -14.36
CA ALA A 528 5.86 30.30 -15.80
C ALA A 528 5.55 31.77 -16.15
N GLY A 529 5.41 32.67 -15.18
CA GLY A 529 5.17 34.10 -15.36
C GLY A 529 3.71 34.47 -15.62
N TRP A 530 2.76 33.58 -15.35
CA TRP A 530 1.33 33.89 -15.48
C TRP A 530 0.82 34.61 -14.23
N ASP A 531 -0.03 35.61 -14.43
CA ASP A 531 -0.75 36.29 -13.34
C ASP A 531 -1.97 35.45 -12.94
N VAL A 532 -1.76 34.55 -11.99
CA VAL A 532 -2.79 33.66 -11.45
C VAL A 532 -3.06 34.07 -10.00
N PRO A 533 -4.33 34.27 -9.61
CA PRO A 533 -4.68 34.56 -8.22
C PRO A 533 -4.17 33.47 -7.28
N ALA A 534 -3.70 33.88 -6.10
CA ALA A 534 -3.33 32.93 -5.06
C ALA A 534 -4.53 32.07 -4.65
N VAL A 535 -4.32 30.77 -4.52
CA VAL A 535 -5.32 29.86 -3.99
C VAL A 535 -5.57 30.18 -2.52
N GLY A 536 -6.83 30.32 -2.14
CA GLY A 536 -7.23 30.71 -0.79
C GLY A 536 -6.81 29.73 0.31
N SER A 537 -7.03 30.15 1.57
CA SER A 537 -6.85 29.27 2.73
C SER A 537 -7.85 28.11 2.71
N ALA A 538 -7.61 27.08 3.51
CA ALA A 538 -8.55 25.98 3.70
C ALA A 538 -9.95 26.48 4.15
N ALA A 539 -9.99 27.46 5.03
CA ALA A 539 -11.25 28.03 5.52
C ALA A 539 -12.02 28.74 4.40
N SER A 540 -11.37 29.60 3.62
CA SER A 540 -11.96 30.29 2.48
C SER A 540 -12.45 29.30 1.41
N TYR A 541 -11.61 28.33 1.05
CA TYR A 541 -11.95 27.26 0.12
C TYR A 541 -13.22 26.50 0.53
N LEU A 542 -13.35 26.15 1.82
CA LEU A 542 -14.47 25.36 2.31
C LEU A 542 -15.77 26.17 2.49
N GLN A 543 -15.65 27.48 2.70
CA GLN A 543 -16.82 28.38 2.90
C GLN A 543 -17.34 28.93 1.58
N GLU A 544 -16.46 29.30 0.68
CA GLU A 544 -16.76 30.05 -0.53
C GLU A 544 -16.56 29.25 -1.81
N GLY A 545 -15.90 28.07 -1.70
CA GLY A 545 -15.43 27.30 -2.83
C GLY A 545 -14.04 27.77 -3.33
N PRO A 546 -13.49 27.10 -4.35
CA PRO A 546 -12.22 27.52 -4.93
C PRO A 546 -12.37 28.87 -5.66
N ASN A 547 -11.52 29.84 -5.30
CA ASN A 547 -11.46 31.14 -5.98
C ASN A 547 -10.85 31.05 -7.40
N VAL A 548 -10.14 29.97 -7.68
CA VAL A 548 -9.58 29.61 -8.99
C VAL A 548 -9.89 28.15 -9.25
N THR A 549 -10.40 27.84 -10.44
CA THR A 549 -10.64 26.46 -10.88
C THR A 549 -9.97 26.25 -12.22
N PHE A 550 -8.94 25.41 -12.24
CA PHE A 550 -8.29 24.98 -13.47
C PHE A 550 -7.76 23.55 -13.31
N LEU A 551 -7.67 22.85 -14.41
CA LEU A 551 -6.97 21.56 -14.52
C LEU A 551 -6.11 21.64 -15.78
N PHE A 552 -4.87 21.22 -15.68
CA PHE A 552 -4.02 21.15 -16.87
C PHE A 552 -4.57 20.12 -17.86
N HIS A 553 -4.51 20.48 -19.14
CA HIS A 553 -4.77 19.52 -20.18
C HIS A 553 -3.72 18.40 -20.10
N PRO A 554 -4.10 17.11 -20.27
CA PRO A 554 -3.15 16.01 -20.21
C PRO A 554 -1.95 16.15 -21.14
N ALA A 555 -2.11 16.88 -22.26
CA ALA A 555 -1.01 17.15 -23.20
C ALA A 555 0.11 18.03 -22.62
N LEU A 556 -0.14 18.80 -21.55
CA LEU A 556 0.89 19.55 -20.83
C LEU A 556 1.67 18.65 -19.88
N GLY A 557 1.12 17.47 -19.58
CA GLY A 557 1.71 16.48 -18.69
C GLY A 557 1.70 16.89 -17.22
N PRO A 558 2.09 15.97 -16.34
CA PRO A 558 2.19 16.21 -14.91
C PRO A 558 3.55 16.77 -14.49
N VAL A 559 4.48 16.98 -15.40
CA VAL A 559 5.89 17.31 -15.09
C VAL A 559 6.10 18.81 -15.17
N TRP A 560 6.16 19.47 -14.06
CA TRP A 560 6.23 20.94 -13.97
C TRP A 560 7.47 21.53 -14.62
N SER A 561 8.64 20.91 -14.42
CA SER A 561 9.86 21.35 -15.08
C SER A 561 9.77 21.33 -16.62
N VAL A 562 8.87 20.51 -17.18
CA VAL A 562 8.59 20.48 -18.63
C VAL A 562 7.52 21.50 -19.01
N ILE A 563 6.56 21.78 -18.12
CA ILE A 563 5.51 22.79 -18.37
C ILE A 563 6.11 24.20 -18.38
N VAL A 564 7.07 24.47 -17.52
CA VAL A 564 7.75 25.78 -17.40
C VAL A 564 8.72 26.03 -18.55
N GLN A 565 9.29 25.02 -19.17
CA GLN A 565 10.15 25.12 -20.36
C GLN A 565 9.32 25.30 -21.64
#